data_ce2690b4cdbca1811562826e50b6b0c4
#
_entry.id   ce2690b4cdbca1811562826e50b6b0c4
#
_cell.length_a   1.000
_cell.length_b   1.000
_cell.length_c   1.000
_cell.angle_alpha   90.00
_cell.angle_beta   90.00
_cell.angle_gamma   90.00
#
_symmetry.space_group_name_H-M   'P 1'
#
loop_
_entity.id
_entity.type
_entity.pdbx_description
1 polymer ?
#
loop_
_entity_poly.entity_id
_entity_poly.type
_entity_poly.pdbx_seq_one_letter_code
_entity_poly.pdbx_strand_id
1 'polypeptide(L)'
;MDKTPMNRGAMRILILGGTGEASALARALADRNAYAVTLSLAGRTAAPKAEPVPTRIGGFGGAVGLADYLRAGAIDRLIDATHPFAATISANAAAAAEVAGVPLLAIRRPGWRREAGDLWTEVATMEQAVAALGPAPRRVFLTIGRQEAGAFAVAPQHSYLARSVEPLGSALPVPDLTAIEARGPFDATAEAALMHATGTEILVSKNSGGAATYGKIAAARSLAIPVVMVRRPEKPDVPSVPDAAGALRWLETGIHAGPATLRDV
;
A
#
# COMPACT_ATOMS: atom_id res chain seq x y z
N MET A 1 -29.89 43.15 -1.46
CA MET A 1 -30.05 41.79 -0.94
C MET A 1 -28.68 41.21 -0.75
N ASP A 2 -28.18 41.29 0.45
CA ASP A 2 -26.87 40.90 0.86
C ASP A 2 -26.83 39.36 0.98
N LYS A 3 -26.13 38.68 0.07
CA LYS A 3 -25.90 37.24 0.18
C LYS A 3 -24.73 37.02 1.12
N THR A 4 -25.01 37.03 2.42
CA THR A 4 -24.06 36.51 3.41
C THR A 4 -23.62 35.12 2.97
N PRO A 5 -22.32 34.82 2.80
CA PRO A 5 -21.86 33.47 2.47
C PRO A 5 -22.26 32.56 3.64
N MET A 6 -23.06 31.52 3.32
CA MET A 6 -23.34 30.47 4.30
C MET A 6 -21.98 29.94 4.79
N ASN A 7 -21.76 30.05 6.09
CA ASN A 7 -20.61 29.46 6.77
C ASN A 7 -20.66 27.95 6.54
N ARG A 8 -20.04 27.47 5.46
CA ARG A 8 -19.85 26.04 5.22
C ARG A 8 -18.93 25.56 6.34
N GLY A 9 -19.42 24.68 7.19
CA GLY A 9 -18.59 24.00 8.18
C GLY A 9 -17.35 23.36 7.52
N ALA A 10 -16.38 22.91 8.32
CA ALA A 10 -15.16 22.27 7.82
C ALA A 10 -15.48 21.16 6.81
N MET A 11 -14.73 21.10 5.69
CA MET A 11 -14.85 20.05 4.67
C MET A 11 -14.55 18.69 5.29
N ARG A 12 -15.47 17.74 5.17
CA ARG A 12 -15.36 16.40 5.75
C ARG A 12 -14.65 15.47 4.78
N ILE A 13 -13.50 14.96 5.20
CA ILE A 13 -12.62 14.12 4.38
C ILE A 13 -12.49 12.74 5.01
N LEU A 14 -12.74 11.69 4.21
CA LEU A 14 -12.39 10.33 4.56
C LEU A 14 -11.12 9.91 3.79
N ILE A 15 -10.08 9.53 4.51
CA ILE A 15 -8.85 8.97 3.95
C ILE A 15 -8.84 7.46 4.20
N LEU A 16 -8.87 6.65 3.12
CA LEU A 16 -8.59 5.22 3.21
C LEU A 16 -7.07 5.04 3.28
N GLY A 17 -6.57 4.55 4.40
CA GLY A 17 -5.16 4.62 4.76
C GLY A 17 -4.44 3.28 4.85
N GLY A 18 -3.35 3.28 5.61
CA GLY A 18 -2.43 2.15 5.79
C GLY A 18 -1.12 2.30 5.02
N THR A 19 -0.79 3.50 4.56
CA THR A 19 0.45 3.84 3.86
C THR A 19 1.11 5.08 4.45
N GLY A 20 2.38 5.30 4.14
CA GLY A 20 3.10 6.52 4.54
C GLY A 20 2.49 7.79 3.94
N GLU A 21 1.94 7.69 2.72
CA GLU A 21 1.26 8.78 2.03
C GLU A 21 -0.03 9.19 2.76
N ALA A 22 -0.81 8.20 3.23
CA ALA A 22 -2.00 8.46 4.05
C ALA A 22 -1.65 9.18 5.35
N SER A 23 -0.62 8.71 6.05
CA SER A 23 -0.11 9.35 7.27
C SER A 23 0.43 10.75 7.02
N ALA A 24 1.14 10.95 5.90
CA ALA A 24 1.66 12.27 5.53
C ALA A 24 0.53 13.26 5.24
N LEU A 25 -0.50 12.85 4.50
CA LEU A 25 -1.67 13.69 4.23
C LEU A 25 -2.46 13.98 5.51
N ALA A 26 -2.69 12.97 6.36
CA ALA A 26 -3.38 13.16 7.64
C ALA A 26 -2.67 14.20 8.53
N ARG A 27 -1.34 14.12 8.63
CA ARG A 27 -0.53 15.13 9.36
C ARG A 27 -0.61 16.52 8.74
N ALA A 28 -0.59 16.62 7.41
CA ALA A 28 -0.67 17.92 6.72
C ALA A 28 -2.03 18.62 6.90
N LEU A 29 -3.07 17.85 7.24
CA LEU A 29 -4.43 18.36 7.40
C LEU A 29 -4.84 18.54 8.88
N ALA A 30 -4.11 17.96 9.83
CA ALA A 30 -4.51 17.85 11.24
C ALA A 30 -4.80 19.22 11.90
N ASP A 31 -3.97 20.23 11.64
CA ASP A 31 -4.05 21.56 12.28
C ASP A 31 -4.80 22.58 11.42
N ARG A 32 -5.52 22.13 10.38
CA ARG A 32 -6.25 23.00 9.47
C ARG A 32 -7.75 22.99 9.74
N ASN A 33 -8.25 23.98 10.42
CA ASN A 33 -9.67 24.12 10.82
C ASN A 33 -10.67 24.06 9.65
N ALA A 34 -10.19 24.24 8.40
CA ALA A 34 -11.01 24.10 7.20
C ALA A 34 -11.41 22.65 6.89
N TYR A 35 -10.79 21.66 7.53
CA TYR A 35 -10.97 20.24 7.23
C TYR A 35 -11.34 19.43 8.49
N ALA A 36 -12.32 18.55 8.37
CA ALA A 36 -12.67 17.54 9.35
C ALA A 36 -12.27 16.16 8.79
N VAL A 37 -11.08 15.69 9.17
CA VAL A 37 -10.45 14.51 8.60
C VAL A 37 -10.76 13.28 9.43
N THR A 38 -11.11 12.17 8.78
CA THR A 38 -11.13 10.83 9.37
C THR A 38 -10.21 9.91 8.59
N LEU A 39 -9.26 9.28 9.26
CA LEU A 39 -8.41 8.23 8.69
C LEU A 39 -9.04 6.86 8.94
N SER A 40 -9.20 6.06 7.89
CA SER A 40 -9.73 4.69 7.98
C SER A 40 -8.64 3.67 7.75
N LEU A 41 -8.43 2.80 8.73
CA LEU A 41 -7.49 1.68 8.67
C LEU A 41 -8.25 0.35 8.63
N ALA A 42 -7.75 -0.61 7.86
CA ALA A 42 -8.39 -1.91 7.69
C ALA A 42 -8.33 -2.83 8.94
N GLY A 43 -7.57 -2.44 9.97
CA GLY A 43 -7.38 -3.27 11.17
C GLY A 43 -6.45 -4.48 10.95
N ARG A 44 -5.52 -4.37 9.99
CA ARG A 44 -4.56 -5.43 9.67
C ARG A 44 -3.37 -5.49 10.64
N THR A 45 -3.16 -4.45 11.44
CA THR A 45 -2.13 -4.35 12.47
C THR A 45 -2.79 -4.22 13.83
N ALA A 46 -2.32 -4.99 14.82
CA ALA A 46 -2.85 -4.97 16.17
C ALA A 46 -2.61 -3.62 16.87
N ALA A 47 -1.45 -3.01 16.62
CA ALA A 47 -1.06 -1.71 17.13
C ALA A 47 -0.73 -0.74 15.98
N PRO A 48 -1.74 -0.08 15.36
CA PRO A 48 -1.49 0.94 14.37
C PRO A 48 -0.77 2.13 15.00
N LYS A 49 0.10 2.78 14.23
CA LYS A 49 0.72 4.03 14.67
C LYS A 49 -0.36 5.07 14.96
N ALA A 50 -0.22 5.80 16.07
CA ALA A 50 -1.10 6.93 16.37
C ALA A 50 -0.94 8.02 15.29
N GLU A 51 -2.07 8.54 14.83
CA GLU A 51 -2.12 9.61 13.85
C GLU A 51 -2.83 10.85 14.47
N PRO A 52 -2.49 12.07 14.04
CA PRO A 52 -3.02 13.29 14.68
C PRO A 52 -4.45 13.62 14.30
N VAL A 53 -5.16 12.71 13.64
CA VAL A 53 -6.57 12.87 13.24
C VAL A 53 -7.40 11.69 13.75
N PRO A 54 -8.72 11.85 13.93
CA PRO A 54 -9.63 10.77 14.26
C PRO A 54 -9.42 9.57 13.35
N THR A 55 -9.20 8.40 13.96
CA THR A 55 -8.93 7.16 13.22
C THR A 55 -10.02 6.15 13.52
N ARG A 56 -10.61 5.58 12.44
CA ARG A 56 -11.48 4.40 12.56
C ARG A 56 -10.73 3.15 12.12
N ILE A 57 -11.07 2.03 12.73
CA ILE A 57 -10.47 0.73 12.41
C ILE A 57 -11.59 -0.24 11.99
N GLY A 58 -11.35 -1.00 10.91
CA GLY A 58 -12.27 -2.01 10.39
C GLY A 58 -12.74 -1.75 8.98
N GLY A 59 -13.36 -2.76 8.39
CA GLY A 59 -13.96 -2.70 7.05
C GLY A 59 -15.26 -1.89 7.02
N PHE A 60 -15.79 -1.72 5.83
CA PHE A 60 -17.07 -1.03 5.60
C PHE A 60 -18.19 -2.00 5.20
N GLY A 61 -17.90 -3.30 5.00
CA GLY A 61 -18.88 -4.21 4.44
C GLY A 61 -19.01 -4.13 2.91
N GLY A 62 -17.90 -3.84 2.22
CA GLY A 62 -17.87 -3.70 0.75
C GLY A 62 -18.21 -2.29 0.26
N ALA A 63 -18.54 -2.18 -1.03
CA ALA A 63 -18.85 -0.90 -1.67
C ALA A 63 -20.14 -0.27 -1.12
N VAL A 64 -21.17 -1.10 -0.87
CA VAL A 64 -22.45 -0.63 -0.34
C VAL A 64 -22.28 0.00 1.03
N GLY A 65 -21.66 -0.70 1.98
CA GLY A 65 -21.44 -0.17 3.31
C GLY A 65 -20.52 1.05 3.33
N LEU A 66 -19.56 1.15 2.38
CA LEU A 66 -18.76 2.37 2.21
C LEU A 66 -19.60 3.52 1.69
N ALA A 67 -20.49 3.30 0.70
CA ALA A 67 -21.40 4.33 0.19
C ALA A 67 -22.33 4.85 1.29
N ASP A 68 -22.87 3.96 2.12
CA ASP A 68 -23.72 4.33 3.25
C ASP A 68 -22.94 5.14 4.30
N TYR A 69 -21.70 4.74 4.58
CA TYR A 69 -20.82 5.51 5.47
C TYR A 69 -20.54 6.91 4.93
N LEU A 70 -20.28 7.06 3.63
CA LEU A 70 -20.05 8.35 2.98
C LEU A 70 -21.25 9.27 3.12
N ARG A 71 -22.46 8.75 2.89
CA ARG A 71 -23.72 9.52 3.02
C ARG A 71 -24.02 9.89 4.49
N ALA A 72 -24.01 8.91 5.38
CA ALA A 72 -24.29 9.11 6.79
C ALA A 72 -23.30 10.08 7.46
N GLY A 73 -22.03 10.00 7.04
CA GLY A 73 -20.97 10.89 7.50
C GLY A 73 -20.99 12.25 6.81
N ALA A 74 -21.86 12.51 5.85
CA ALA A 74 -21.83 13.71 5.00
C ALA A 74 -20.39 14.01 4.50
N ILE A 75 -19.72 12.99 3.98
CA ILE A 75 -18.33 13.10 3.50
C ILE A 75 -18.30 13.90 2.20
N ASP A 76 -17.53 14.98 2.18
CA ASP A 76 -17.38 15.85 1.00
C ASP A 76 -16.31 15.33 0.02
N ARG A 77 -15.29 14.61 0.50
CA ARG A 77 -14.18 14.10 -0.29
C ARG A 77 -13.71 12.75 0.22
N LEU A 78 -13.46 11.82 -0.70
CA LEU A 78 -12.87 10.51 -0.43
C LEU A 78 -11.46 10.45 -1.02
N ILE A 79 -10.47 10.06 -0.21
CA ILE A 79 -9.09 9.86 -0.66
C ILE A 79 -8.73 8.38 -0.52
N ASP A 80 -8.44 7.71 -1.65
CA ASP A 80 -7.87 6.36 -1.64
C ASP A 80 -6.34 6.44 -1.57
N ALA A 81 -5.81 6.41 -0.35
CA ALA A 81 -4.37 6.34 -0.07
C ALA A 81 -3.96 4.94 0.40
N THR A 82 -4.63 3.90 -0.10
CA THR A 82 -4.37 2.51 0.27
C THR A 82 -3.12 1.97 -0.40
N HIS A 83 -2.61 0.85 0.13
CA HIS A 83 -1.43 0.17 -0.43
C HIS A 83 -1.65 -0.18 -1.92
N PRO A 84 -0.62 -0.09 -2.79
CA PRO A 84 -0.74 -0.44 -4.21
C PRO A 84 -1.34 -1.82 -4.49
N PHE A 85 -1.19 -2.77 -3.58
CA PHE A 85 -1.74 -4.13 -3.69
C PHE A 85 -3.15 -4.29 -3.08
N ALA A 86 -3.75 -3.24 -2.58
CA ALA A 86 -5.10 -3.28 -1.99
C ALA A 86 -6.18 -3.00 -3.06
N ALA A 87 -6.27 -3.85 -4.10
CA ALA A 87 -7.18 -3.64 -5.23
C ALA A 87 -8.66 -3.67 -4.81
N THR A 88 -9.06 -4.58 -3.94
CA THR A 88 -10.45 -4.73 -3.50
C THR A 88 -11.00 -3.46 -2.85
N ILE A 89 -10.27 -2.87 -1.89
CA ILE A 89 -10.74 -1.64 -1.24
C ILE A 89 -10.74 -0.45 -2.20
N SER A 90 -9.81 -0.40 -3.15
CA SER A 90 -9.82 0.63 -4.21
C SER A 90 -11.01 0.49 -5.15
N ALA A 91 -11.38 -0.74 -5.52
CA ALA A 91 -12.59 -1.00 -6.31
C ALA A 91 -13.86 -0.61 -5.54
N ASN A 92 -13.94 -0.98 -4.26
CA ASN A 92 -15.05 -0.57 -3.39
C ASN A 92 -15.12 0.95 -3.24
N ALA A 93 -13.98 1.64 -3.15
CA ALA A 93 -13.93 3.09 -3.04
C ALA A 93 -14.47 3.79 -4.30
N ALA A 94 -14.07 3.32 -5.48
CA ALA A 94 -14.57 3.85 -6.75
C ALA A 94 -16.08 3.67 -6.88
N ALA A 95 -16.60 2.45 -6.66
CA ALA A 95 -18.03 2.17 -6.74
C ALA A 95 -18.85 2.95 -5.68
N ALA A 96 -18.34 3.03 -4.44
CA ALA A 96 -19.01 3.75 -3.37
C ALA A 96 -19.05 5.25 -3.63
N ALA A 97 -17.97 5.82 -4.12
CA ALA A 97 -17.87 7.24 -4.46
C ALA A 97 -18.86 7.63 -5.56
N GLU A 98 -18.96 6.81 -6.60
CA GLU A 98 -19.91 6.98 -7.69
C GLU A 98 -21.37 6.95 -7.17
N VAL A 99 -21.75 5.91 -6.42
CA VAL A 99 -23.10 5.74 -5.87
C VAL A 99 -23.47 6.83 -4.86
N ALA A 100 -22.48 7.31 -4.06
CA ALA A 100 -22.71 8.36 -3.09
C ALA A 100 -22.59 9.78 -3.67
N GLY A 101 -22.13 9.94 -4.91
CA GLY A 101 -21.88 11.25 -5.51
C GLY A 101 -20.73 12.01 -4.85
N VAL A 102 -19.77 11.32 -4.23
CA VAL A 102 -18.64 11.91 -3.51
C VAL A 102 -17.40 11.91 -4.41
N PRO A 103 -16.76 13.07 -4.65
CA PRO A 103 -15.52 13.12 -5.39
C PRO A 103 -14.42 12.26 -4.76
N LEU A 104 -13.80 11.40 -5.59
CA LEU A 104 -12.72 10.50 -5.22
C LEU A 104 -11.41 10.94 -5.86
N LEU A 105 -10.34 10.96 -5.07
CA LEU A 105 -8.97 11.05 -5.54
C LEU A 105 -8.17 9.85 -5.02
N ALA A 106 -7.33 9.26 -5.87
CA ALA A 106 -6.40 8.23 -5.44
C ALA A 106 -4.97 8.78 -5.30
N ILE A 107 -4.24 8.32 -4.29
CA ILE A 107 -2.79 8.52 -4.23
C ILE A 107 -2.13 7.27 -4.79
N ARG A 108 -1.44 7.42 -5.93
CA ARG A 108 -0.81 6.33 -6.68
C ARG A 108 0.69 6.59 -6.84
N ARG A 109 1.47 6.29 -5.79
CA ARG A 109 2.93 6.43 -5.88
C ARG A 109 3.49 5.57 -7.02
N PRO A 110 4.53 6.03 -7.76
CA PRO A 110 5.18 5.24 -8.81
C PRO A 110 5.69 3.89 -8.29
N GLY A 111 5.63 2.88 -9.16
CA GLY A 111 6.32 1.61 -8.92
C GLY A 111 7.83 1.76 -9.03
N TRP A 112 8.56 0.83 -8.45
CA TRP A 112 10.00 0.75 -8.74
C TRP A 112 10.20 0.35 -10.19
N ARG A 113 11.20 0.95 -10.80
CA ARG A 113 11.64 0.60 -12.15
C ARG A 113 12.91 -0.23 -12.04
N ARG A 114 13.07 -1.15 -12.99
CA ARG A 114 14.27 -1.96 -13.10
C ARG A 114 15.45 -1.05 -13.45
N GLU A 115 16.57 -1.24 -12.75
CA GLU A 115 17.82 -0.53 -12.98
C GLU A 115 18.91 -1.51 -13.47
N ALA A 116 20.01 -0.99 -13.98
CA ALA A 116 21.15 -1.80 -14.39
C ALA A 116 21.67 -2.62 -13.20
N GLY A 117 21.88 -3.93 -13.42
CA GLY A 117 22.29 -4.87 -12.38
C GLY A 117 21.12 -5.55 -11.65
N ASP A 118 19.88 -5.12 -11.82
CA ASP A 118 18.72 -5.82 -11.27
C ASP A 118 18.48 -7.14 -12.00
N LEU A 119 18.36 -8.22 -11.25
CA LEU A 119 18.03 -9.56 -11.74
C LEU A 119 16.56 -9.88 -11.43
N TRP A 120 15.62 -9.14 -12.02
CA TRP A 120 14.20 -9.31 -11.76
C TRP A 120 13.54 -10.32 -12.69
N THR A 121 12.79 -11.24 -12.10
CA THR A 121 11.74 -12.03 -12.76
C THR A 121 10.40 -11.46 -12.35
N GLU A 122 9.71 -10.79 -13.27
CA GLU A 122 8.40 -10.21 -12.99
C GLU A 122 7.29 -11.25 -13.16
N VAL A 123 6.39 -11.30 -12.17
CA VAL A 123 5.25 -12.21 -12.13
C VAL A 123 3.97 -11.45 -11.79
N ALA A 124 2.81 -11.98 -12.23
CA ALA A 124 1.54 -11.32 -12.00
C ALA A 124 0.89 -11.73 -10.66
N THR A 125 1.13 -12.96 -10.17
CA THR A 125 0.45 -13.53 -9.01
C THR A 125 1.43 -14.17 -8.03
N MET A 126 0.94 -14.50 -6.83
CA MET A 126 1.75 -15.21 -5.82
C MET A 126 2.03 -16.65 -6.25
N GLU A 127 1.10 -17.31 -6.94
CA GLU A 127 1.29 -18.67 -7.48
C GLU A 127 2.42 -18.68 -8.51
N GLN A 128 2.49 -17.67 -9.37
CA GLN A 128 3.61 -17.51 -10.30
C GLN A 128 4.91 -17.18 -9.58
N ALA A 129 4.86 -16.46 -8.44
CA ALA A 129 6.05 -16.22 -7.63
C ALA A 129 6.58 -17.50 -7.01
N VAL A 130 5.70 -18.36 -6.52
CA VAL A 130 6.07 -19.72 -6.03
C VAL A 130 6.71 -20.54 -7.16
N ALA A 131 6.07 -20.60 -8.33
CA ALA A 131 6.59 -21.34 -9.47
C ALA A 131 7.98 -20.86 -9.92
N ALA A 132 8.22 -19.55 -9.83
CA ALA A 132 9.51 -18.93 -10.18
C ALA A 132 10.66 -19.31 -9.24
N LEU A 133 10.40 -19.87 -8.05
CA LEU A 133 11.43 -20.41 -7.17
C LEU A 133 12.06 -21.68 -7.73
N GLY A 134 11.31 -22.44 -8.54
CA GLY A 134 11.74 -23.72 -9.08
C GLY A 134 11.69 -24.87 -8.07
N PRO A 135 12.01 -26.11 -8.50
CA PRO A 135 11.89 -27.30 -7.65
C PRO A 135 13.09 -27.51 -6.71
N ALA A 136 14.27 -26.97 -7.05
CA ALA A 136 15.46 -27.17 -6.23
C ALA A 136 15.37 -26.36 -4.91
N PRO A 137 15.78 -26.93 -3.77
CA PRO A 137 15.82 -26.20 -2.51
C PRO A 137 16.62 -24.89 -2.60
N ARG A 138 16.09 -23.81 -2.01
CA ARG A 138 16.71 -22.47 -1.98
C ARG A 138 16.45 -21.79 -0.66
N ARG A 139 17.30 -20.85 -0.28
CA ARG A 139 17.07 -19.90 0.82
C ARG A 139 16.38 -18.67 0.28
N VAL A 140 15.08 -18.56 0.60
CA VAL A 140 14.16 -17.56 0.06
C VAL A 140 13.87 -16.49 1.09
N PHE A 141 14.09 -15.22 0.75
CA PHE A 141 13.64 -14.12 1.59
C PHE A 141 12.28 -13.60 1.11
N LEU A 142 11.23 -13.81 1.91
CA LEU A 142 9.87 -13.35 1.64
C LEU A 142 9.62 -11.99 2.28
N THR A 143 9.35 -10.96 1.48
CA THR A 143 9.01 -9.60 1.94
C THR A 143 7.64 -9.14 1.46
N ILE A 144 6.70 -10.06 1.38
CA ILE A 144 5.36 -9.87 0.81
C ILE A 144 4.27 -9.60 1.86
N GLY A 145 4.59 -9.82 3.14
CA GLY A 145 3.67 -9.69 4.26
C GLY A 145 2.93 -10.97 4.60
N ARG A 146 2.31 -10.98 5.79
CA ARG A 146 1.68 -12.17 6.40
C ARG A 146 0.59 -12.81 5.55
N GLN A 147 -0.25 -11.98 4.91
CA GLN A 147 -1.45 -12.49 4.22
C GLN A 147 -1.12 -13.35 3.00
N GLU A 148 -0.08 -13.00 2.26
CA GLU A 148 0.33 -13.70 1.05
C GLU A 148 1.37 -14.79 1.31
N ALA A 149 1.96 -14.84 2.50
CA ALA A 149 2.98 -15.84 2.84
C ALA A 149 2.47 -17.27 2.70
N GLY A 150 1.20 -17.53 3.02
CA GLY A 150 0.56 -18.84 2.92
C GLY A 150 0.60 -19.47 1.52
N ALA A 151 0.70 -18.67 0.46
CA ALA A 151 0.83 -19.19 -0.91
C ALA A 151 2.10 -20.05 -1.09
N PHE A 152 3.13 -19.83 -0.28
CA PHE A 152 4.41 -20.54 -0.35
C PHE A 152 4.43 -21.88 0.40
N ALA A 153 3.35 -22.22 1.11
CA ALA A 153 3.23 -23.51 1.82
C ALA A 153 3.27 -24.72 0.88
N VAL A 154 2.96 -24.55 -0.39
CA VAL A 154 3.01 -25.60 -1.42
C VAL A 154 4.42 -25.90 -1.93
N ALA A 155 5.42 -25.13 -1.48
CA ALA A 155 6.83 -25.31 -1.85
C ALA A 155 7.70 -25.52 -0.59
N PRO A 156 7.44 -26.59 0.22
CA PRO A 156 8.07 -26.80 1.53
C PRO A 156 9.55 -27.19 1.46
N GLN A 157 10.08 -27.44 0.25
CA GLN A 157 11.49 -27.78 0.03
C GLN A 157 12.44 -26.60 0.20
N HIS A 158 11.95 -25.35 0.22
CA HIS A 158 12.76 -24.16 0.42
C HIS A 158 12.88 -23.80 1.91
N SER A 159 14.02 -23.19 2.26
CA SER A 159 14.20 -22.52 3.54
C SER A 159 13.70 -21.09 3.44
N TYR A 160 12.82 -20.67 4.33
CA TYR A 160 12.20 -19.36 4.26
C TYR A 160 12.65 -18.43 5.38
N LEU A 161 13.16 -17.26 5.01
CA LEU A 161 13.20 -16.10 5.88
C LEU A 161 11.99 -15.22 5.53
N ALA A 162 11.02 -15.09 6.43
CA ALA A 162 9.81 -14.32 6.15
C ALA A 162 9.72 -13.08 7.04
N ARG A 163 9.58 -11.91 6.43
CA ARG A 163 9.43 -10.66 7.17
C ARG A 163 8.02 -10.10 7.06
N SER A 164 7.43 -9.80 8.21
CA SER A 164 6.12 -9.18 8.34
C SER A 164 6.11 -8.12 9.42
N VAL A 165 5.09 -7.25 9.41
CA VAL A 165 4.89 -6.22 10.44
C VAL A 165 4.32 -6.83 11.72
N GLU A 166 3.47 -7.83 11.56
CA GLU A 166 2.82 -8.58 12.63
C GLU A 166 3.35 -10.01 12.66
N PRO A 167 3.26 -10.72 13.81
CA PRO A 167 3.67 -12.11 13.89
C PRO A 167 3.10 -12.97 12.76
N LEU A 168 3.96 -13.74 12.12
CA LEU A 168 3.55 -14.61 11.01
C LEU A 168 2.59 -15.71 11.49
N GLY A 169 2.82 -16.25 12.71
CA GLY A 169 2.05 -17.33 13.28
C GLY A 169 2.02 -18.55 12.36
N SER A 170 0.85 -19.16 12.19
CA SER A 170 0.63 -20.31 11.31
C SER A 170 0.38 -19.94 9.84
N ALA A 171 0.62 -18.70 9.42
CA ALA A 171 0.32 -18.27 8.05
C ALA A 171 1.20 -18.94 6.98
N LEU A 172 2.38 -19.46 7.36
CA LEU A 172 3.27 -20.21 6.46
C LEU A 172 3.72 -21.52 7.15
N PRO A 173 2.96 -22.60 7.04
CA PRO A 173 3.26 -23.87 7.68
C PRO A 173 4.26 -24.69 6.85
N VAL A 174 5.54 -24.33 6.94
CA VAL A 174 6.65 -25.04 6.29
C VAL A 174 7.67 -25.49 7.34
N PRO A 175 8.47 -26.57 7.06
CA PRO A 175 9.38 -27.13 8.05
C PRO A 175 10.57 -26.21 8.38
N ASP A 176 11.05 -25.41 7.44
CA ASP A 176 12.20 -24.53 7.62
C ASP A 176 11.77 -23.07 7.43
N LEU A 177 11.43 -22.41 8.53
CA LEU A 177 10.95 -21.04 8.57
C LEU A 177 11.63 -20.25 9.68
N THR A 178 12.26 -19.14 9.29
CA THR A 178 12.67 -18.08 10.20
C THR A 178 11.77 -16.86 9.98
N ALA A 179 11.02 -16.44 11.00
CA ALA A 179 10.15 -15.26 10.93
C ALA A 179 10.82 -14.05 11.58
N ILE A 180 10.73 -12.89 10.92
CA ILE A 180 11.21 -11.60 11.43
C ILE A 180 10.04 -10.63 11.49
N GLU A 181 9.84 -10.00 12.65
CA GLU A 181 8.91 -8.89 12.80
C GLU A 181 9.68 -7.58 12.66
N ALA A 182 9.36 -6.82 11.61
CA ALA A 182 9.99 -5.54 11.40
C ALA A 182 9.11 -4.59 10.57
N ARG A 183 9.20 -3.31 10.91
CA ARG A 183 8.53 -2.22 10.18
C ARG A 183 9.57 -1.27 9.62
N GLY A 184 9.44 -0.92 8.33
CA GLY A 184 10.33 0.05 7.69
C GLY A 184 10.33 1.45 8.36
N PRO A 185 11.22 2.32 7.93
CA PRO A 185 12.05 2.21 6.73
C PRO A 185 13.20 1.21 6.89
N PHE A 186 13.66 0.63 5.76
CA PHE A 186 14.76 -0.34 5.73
C PHE A 186 15.92 0.23 4.93
N ASP A 187 17.08 0.28 5.56
CA ASP A 187 18.33 0.74 4.96
C ASP A 187 18.97 -0.35 4.08
N ALA A 188 19.56 0.05 2.94
CA ALA A 188 20.12 -0.89 1.97
C ALA A 188 21.33 -1.67 2.54
N THR A 189 22.16 -1.04 3.36
CA THR A 189 23.33 -1.69 3.98
C THR A 189 22.88 -2.74 4.98
N ALA A 190 21.88 -2.41 5.82
CA ALA A 190 21.32 -3.36 6.78
C ALA A 190 20.62 -4.53 6.08
N GLU A 191 19.91 -4.28 4.97
CA GLU A 191 19.28 -5.33 4.15
C GLU A 191 20.33 -6.24 3.50
N ALA A 192 21.43 -5.67 2.99
CA ALA A 192 22.53 -6.46 2.42
C ALA A 192 23.21 -7.34 3.48
N ALA A 193 23.45 -6.79 4.67
CA ALA A 193 24.02 -7.55 5.79
C ALA A 193 23.09 -8.71 6.21
N LEU A 194 21.77 -8.47 6.29
CA LEU A 194 20.79 -9.50 6.58
C LEU A 194 20.78 -10.61 5.52
N MET A 195 20.70 -10.25 4.23
CA MET A 195 20.70 -11.22 3.14
C MET A 195 21.98 -12.05 3.09
N HIS A 196 23.14 -11.42 3.34
CA HIS A 196 24.41 -12.12 3.41
C HIS A 196 24.46 -13.08 4.61
N ALA A 197 24.10 -12.61 5.82
CA ALA A 197 24.13 -13.42 7.04
C ALA A 197 23.20 -14.63 6.98
N THR A 198 22.05 -14.50 6.30
CA THR A 198 21.07 -15.59 6.11
C THR A 198 21.36 -16.45 4.88
N GLY A 199 22.37 -16.09 4.10
CA GLY A 199 22.69 -16.75 2.84
C GLY A 199 21.54 -16.72 1.83
N THR A 200 20.74 -15.65 1.80
CA THR A 200 19.62 -15.49 0.88
C THR A 200 20.04 -15.68 -0.57
N GLU A 201 19.38 -16.57 -1.28
CA GLU A 201 19.65 -16.91 -2.70
C GLU A 201 18.63 -16.30 -3.65
N ILE A 202 17.45 -15.94 -3.15
CA ILE A 202 16.39 -15.30 -3.92
C ILE A 202 15.50 -14.44 -3.01
N LEU A 203 15.17 -13.25 -3.47
CA LEU A 203 14.24 -12.33 -2.80
C LEU A 203 12.88 -12.39 -3.49
N VAL A 204 11.80 -12.52 -2.72
CA VAL A 204 10.43 -12.33 -3.23
C VAL A 204 9.89 -11.01 -2.70
N SER A 205 9.48 -10.14 -3.60
CA SER A 205 8.98 -8.80 -3.25
C SER A 205 7.79 -8.39 -4.11
N LYS A 206 6.89 -7.63 -3.53
CA LYS A 206 5.85 -6.90 -4.26
C LYS A 206 6.43 -5.58 -4.76
N ASN A 207 6.12 -5.16 -6.00
CA ASN A 207 6.49 -3.83 -6.50
C ASN A 207 5.64 -2.75 -5.79
N SER A 208 5.94 -2.52 -4.52
CA SER A 208 5.18 -1.56 -3.70
C SER A 208 5.50 -0.11 -4.04
N GLY A 209 6.67 0.18 -4.62
CA GLY A 209 7.16 1.54 -4.83
C GLY A 209 7.50 2.25 -3.51
N GLY A 210 7.99 3.49 -3.65
CA GLY A 210 8.37 4.34 -2.52
C GLY A 210 9.73 3.97 -1.91
N ALA A 211 10.32 4.93 -1.20
CA ALA A 211 11.69 4.80 -0.66
C ALA A 211 11.78 3.91 0.59
N ALA A 212 10.73 3.89 1.43
CA ALA A 212 10.79 3.26 2.75
C ALA A 212 11.13 1.76 2.75
N THR A 213 10.87 1.06 1.64
CA THR A 213 11.14 -0.38 1.51
C THR A 213 11.98 -0.73 0.28
N TYR A 214 12.61 0.28 -0.34
CA TYR A 214 13.47 0.08 -1.53
C TYR A 214 14.81 -0.55 -1.15
N GLY A 215 15.30 -0.36 0.06
CA GLY A 215 16.60 -0.84 0.53
C GLY A 215 16.87 -2.31 0.20
N LYS A 216 15.86 -3.18 0.33
CA LYS A 216 15.98 -4.61 -0.03
C LYS A 216 16.23 -4.85 -1.53
N ILE A 217 15.73 -3.98 -2.41
CA ILE A 217 15.95 -4.08 -3.85
C ILE A 217 17.37 -3.64 -4.19
N ALA A 218 17.82 -2.52 -3.61
CA ALA A 218 19.19 -2.06 -3.74
C ALA A 218 20.21 -3.07 -3.18
N ALA A 219 19.89 -3.69 -2.04
CA ALA A 219 20.69 -4.75 -1.44
C ALA A 219 20.78 -6.00 -2.33
N ALA A 220 19.65 -6.47 -2.85
CA ALA A 220 19.62 -7.62 -3.77
C ALA A 220 20.46 -7.35 -5.03
N ARG A 221 20.38 -6.13 -5.58
CA ARG A 221 21.21 -5.70 -6.72
C ARG A 221 22.69 -5.76 -6.39
N SER A 222 23.11 -5.19 -5.25
CA SER A 222 24.52 -5.14 -4.83
C SER A 222 25.13 -6.53 -4.59
N LEU A 223 24.30 -7.49 -4.19
CA LEU A 223 24.70 -8.88 -3.93
C LEU A 223 24.45 -9.80 -5.12
N ALA A 224 23.98 -9.29 -6.26
CA ALA A 224 23.56 -10.05 -7.42
C ALA A 224 22.53 -11.16 -7.07
N ILE A 225 21.65 -10.90 -6.11
CA ILE A 225 20.59 -11.82 -5.71
C ILE A 225 19.38 -11.64 -6.65
N PRO A 226 18.88 -12.70 -7.29
CA PRO A 226 17.67 -12.66 -8.09
C PRO A 226 16.45 -12.21 -7.28
N VAL A 227 15.57 -11.42 -7.90
CA VAL A 227 14.34 -10.93 -7.30
C VAL A 227 13.13 -11.42 -8.08
N VAL A 228 12.25 -12.18 -7.44
CA VAL A 228 10.90 -12.43 -7.96
C VAL A 228 10.04 -11.24 -7.58
N MET A 229 9.71 -10.42 -8.57
CA MET A 229 8.98 -9.18 -8.40
C MET A 229 7.51 -9.36 -8.79
N VAL A 230 6.63 -9.37 -7.79
CA VAL A 230 5.19 -9.43 -8.05
C VAL A 230 4.69 -8.07 -8.52
N ARG A 231 4.08 -8.03 -9.70
CA ARG A 231 3.50 -6.82 -10.28
C ARG A 231 2.27 -6.37 -9.50
N ARG A 232 1.98 -5.07 -9.55
CA ARG A 232 0.77 -4.52 -8.96
C ARG A 232 -0.47 -5.06 -9.64
N PRO A 233 -1.53 -5.39 -8.89
CA PRO A 233 -2.82 -5.67 -9.48
C PRO A 233 -3.40 -4.40 -10.13
N GLU A 234 -4.26 -4.59 -11.11
CA GLU A 234 -5.03 -3.50 -11.68
C GLU A 234 -5.92 -2.85 -10.63
N LYS A 235 -6.09 -1.55 -10.73
CA LYS A 235 -6.98 -0.74 -9.89
C LYS A 235 -7.89 0.10 -10.79
N PRO A 236 -9.06 0.54 -10.28
CA PRO A 236 -9.95 1.40 -11.06
C PRO A 236 -9.22 2.65 -11.57
N ASP A 237 -9.55 3.02 -12.80
CA ASP A 237 -9.11 4.29 -13.38
C ASP A 237 -9.94 5.42 -12.75
N VAL A 238 -9.30 6.17 -11.85
CA VAL A 238 -9.88 7.30 -11.14
C VAL A 238 -8.86 8.43 -11.09
N PRO A 239 -9.28 9.69 -10.92
CA PRO A 239 -8.37 10.80 -10.73
C PRO A 239 -7.30 10.46 -9.70
N SER A 240 -6.03 10.67 -10.03
CA SER A 240 -4.94 10.26 -9.15
C SER A 240 -3.76 11.22 -9.15
N VAL A 241 -3.03 11.21 -8.04
CA VAL A 241 -1.80 11.97 -7.82
C VAL A 241 -0.72 11.06 -7.25
N PRO A 242 0.57 11.36 -7.43
CA PRO A 242 1.64 10.47 -6.99
C PRO A 242 1.87 10.47 -5.48
N ASP A 243 1.49 11.52 -4.76
CA ASP A 243 1.88 11.75 -3.38
C ASP A 243 0.86 12.57 -2.56
N ALA A 244 1.12 12.72 -1.27
CA ALA A 244 0.30 13.50 -0.35
C ALA A 244 0.25 14.99 -0.69
N ALA A 245 1.32 15.55 -1.26
CA ALA A 245 1.36 16.96 -1.66
C ALA A 245 0.41 17.24 -2.83
N GLY A 246 0.34 16.32 -3.79
CA GLY A 246 -0.65 16.37 -4.87
C GLY A 246 -2.09 16.30 -4.36
N ALA A 247 -2.36 15.41 -3.38
CA ALA A 247 -3.68 15.30 -2.77
C ALA A 247 -4.05 16.58 -2.00
N LEU A 248 -3.10 17.19 -1.29
CA LEU A 248 -3.32 18.44 -0.58
C LEU A 248 -3.69 19.57 -1.56
N ARG A 249 -2.95 19.73 -2.66
CA ARG A 249 -3.29 20.71 -3.70
C ARG A 249 -4.68 20.49 -4.30
N TRP A 250 -5.06 19.23 -4.55
CA TRP A 250 -6.41 18.91 -5.05
C TRP A 250 -7.51 19.34 -4.07
N LEU A 251 -7.30 19.14 -2.76
CA LEU A 251 -8.24 19.60 -1.73
C LEU A 251 -8.33 21.14 -1.66
N GLU A 252 -7.21 21.83 -1.82
CA GLU A 252 -7.13 23.29 -1.75
C GLU A 252 -7.75 23.99 -2.98
N THR A 253 -7.55 23.44 -4.16
CA THR A 253 -7.99 24.08 -5.41
C THR A 253 -9.44 23.76 -5.77
N GLY A 254 -10.06 22.75 -5.16
CA GLY A 254 -11.43 22.33 -5.48
C GLY A 254 -11.60 21.83 -6.92
N ILE A 255 -10.52 21.64 -7.65
CA ILE A 255 -10.52 21.26 -9.07
C ILE A 255 -10.89 19.78 -9.16
N HIS A 256 -11.97 19.47 -9.86
CA HIS A 256 -12.21 18.13 -10.38
C HIS A 256 -11.07 17.83 -11.38
N ALA A 257 -10.05 17.08 -10.94
CA ALA A 257 -9.08 16.55 -11.86
C ALA A 257 -9.83 15.61 -12.82
N GLY A 258 -9.97 15.99 -14.07
CA GLY A 258 -10.43 15.11 -15.13
C GLY A 258 -9.49 13.90 -15.23
N PRO A 259 -9.91 12.80 -15.89
CA PRO A 259 -9.06 11.65 -16.08
C PRO A 259 -7.74 12.10 -16.69
N ALA A 260 -6.63 11.74 -16.03
CA ALA A 260 -5.30 12.04 -16.54
C ALA A 260 -5.11 11.21 -17.81
N THR A 261 -5.32 11.81 -18.97
CA THR A 261 -4.85 11.25 -20.23
C THR A 261 -3.33 11.25 -20.16
N LEU A 262 -2.75 10.10 -19.89
CA LEU A 262 -1.35 9.84 -20.22
C LEU A 262 -1.23 10.01 -21.73
N ARG A 263 -0.77 11.18 -22.18
CA ARG A 263 -0.24 11.31 -23.53
C ARG A 263 1.16 10.73 -23.46
N ASP A 264 1.34 9.61 -24.14
CA ASP A 264 2.66 9.10 -24.52
C ASP A 264 3.42 10.21 -25.26
N VAL A 265 4.61 10.54 -24.76
CA VAL A 265 5.70 11.17 -25.51
C VAL A 265 6.96 10.36 -25.22
#